data_e351c1f1007d340c15cd154fc6540599
#
_entry.id   e351c1f1007d340c15cd154fc6540599
#
_cell.length_a   1.000
_cell.length_b   1.000
_cell.length_c   1.000
_cell.angle_alpha   90.00
_cell.angle_beta   90.00
_cell.angle_gamma   90.00
#
_symmetry.space_group_name_H-M   'P 1'
#
loop_
_entity.id
_entity.type
_entity.pdbx_description
1 polymer ?
#
loop_
_entity_poly.entity_id
_entity_poly.type
_entity_poly.pdbx_seq_one_letter_code
_entity_poly.pdbx_strand_id
1 'polypeptide(L)'
;MLRELALRTTAAEVGSRAAEYRRSEGLEQAPIPEKVMVCLSPRPGAERLLRVGARIAGRLATNWYAVRVESPDEDSRHGDPEEYQRMEEYQRLARDLGAQVIVLKDKNVADALIEFAQQEGISHVVFGQSARSRLDILLRGSVINRFLAEIRDATVQVVPIGKGKR
;
A
#
# COMPACT_ATOMS: atom_id res chain seq x y z
N MET A 1 -15.21 -14.99 15.97
CA MET A 1 -14.78 -13.61 15.65
C MET A 1 -13.98 -12.98 16.75
N LEU A 2 -14.45 -12.97 17.97
CA LEU A 2 -13.73 -12.39 19.11
C LEU A 2 -12.37 -13.05 19.37
N ARG A 3 -12.26 -14.35 19.15
CA ARG A 3 -11.01 -15.09 19.32
C ARG A 3 -9.95 -14.69 18.31
N GLU A 4 -10.31 -14.43 17.05
CA GLU A 4 -9.37 -14.02 16.03
C GLU A 4 -8.80 -12.63 16.31
N LEU A 5 -9.62 -11.69 16.74
CA LEU A 5 -9.17 -10.36 17.12
C LEU A 5 -8.23 -10.40 18.32
N ALA A 6 -8.54 -11.21 19.32
CA ALA A 6 -7.68 -11.35 20.50
C ALA A 6 -6.33 -11.96 20.14
N LEU A 7 -6.29 -12.98 19.28
CA LEU A 7 -5.05 -13.60 18.81
C LEU A 7 -4.18 -12.65 17.99
N ARG A 8 -4.80 -11.85 17.12
CA ARG A 8 -4.07 -10.84 16.33
C ARG A 8 -3.44 -9.78 17.22
N THR A 9 -4.18 -9.26 18.18
CA THR A 9 -3.68 -8.28 19.12
C THR A 9 -2.51 -8.84 19.93
N THR A 10 -2.65 -10.07 20.43
CA THR A 10 -1.61 -10.73 21.21
C THR A 10 -0.34 -10.97 20.38
N ALA A 11 -0.48 -11.41 19.13
CA ALA A 11 0.65 -11.61 18.23
C ALA A 11 1.38 -10.30 17.91
N ALA A 12 0.64 -9.23 17.68
CA ALA A 12 1.21 -7.90 17.44
C ALA A 12 1.95 -7.39 18.69
N GLU A 13 1.39 -7.55 19.87
CA GLU A 13 2.03 -7.17 21.13
C GLU A 13 3.30 -7.97 21.40
N VAL A 14 3.29 -9.27 21.19
CA VAL A 14 4.46 -10.13 21.35
C VAL A 14 5.55 -9.73 20.37
N GLY A 15 5.22 -9.46 19.11
CA GLY A 15 6.17 -8.98 18.12
C GLY A 15 6.80 -7.65 18.51
N SER A 16 5.98 -6.71 18.99
CA SER A 16 6.44 -5.40 19.44
C SER A 16 7.38 -5.51 20.65
N ARG A 17 7.01 -6.30 21.65
CA ARG A 17 7.84 -6.53 22.84
C ARG A 17 9.15 -7.23 22.50
N ALA A 18 9.12 -8.21 21.62
CA ALA A 18 10.32 -8.90 21.16
C ALA A 18 11.27 -7.95 20.45
N ALA A 19 10.75 -7.04 19.62
CA ALA A 19 11.54 -6.03 18.94
C ALA A 19 12.16 -5.03 19.93
N GLU A 20 11.42 -4.61 20.95
CA GLU A 20 11.91 -3.72 21.99
C GLU A 20 13.00 -4.41 22.84
N TYR A 21 12.77 -5.65 23.23
CA TYR A 21 13.74 -6.44 23.97
C TYR A 21 15.06 -6.58 23.22
N ARG A 22 15.00 -6.92 21.93
CA ARG A 22 16.18 -7.07 21.10
C ARG A 22 16.94 -5.74 20.92
N ARG A 23 16.24 -4.63 20.84
CA ARG A 23 16.86 -3.31 20.79
C ARG A 23 17.57 -2.97 22.10
N SER A 24 16.96 -3.28 23.23
CA SER A 24 17.56 -3.02 24.56
C SER A 24 18.80 -3.87 24.82
N GLU A 25 18.86 -5.07 24.24
CA GLU A 25 20.01 -5.97 24.37
C GLU A 25 21.10 -5.73 23.31
N GLY A 26 20.97 -4.72 22.46
CA GLY A 26 21.93 -4.42 21.41
C GLY A 26 21.91 -5.41 20.26
N LEU A 27 20.88 -6.21 20.14
CA LEU A 27 20.68 -7.14 19.04
C LEU A 27 20.06 -6.40 17.86
N GLU A 28 20.89 -5.74 17.08
CA GLU A 28 20.47 -4.84 15.99
C GLU A 28 19.78 -5.55 14.82
N GLN A 29 19.62 -6.84 14.82
CA GLN A 29 18.99 -7.61 13.75
C GLN A 29 17.59 -8.11 14.11
N ALA A 30 16.87 -7.38 14.94
CA ALA A 30 15.47 -7.69 15.17
C ALA A 30 14.68 -7.52 13.88
N PRO A 31 13.81 -8.47 13.51
CA PRO A 31 12.93 -8.26 12.37
C PRO A 31 12.11 -7.00 12.63
N ILE A 32 12.23 -6.05 11.71
CA ILE A 32 11.40 -4.86 11.70
C ILE A 32 9.94 -5.32 11.62
N PRO A 33 9.04 -4.74 12.43
CA PRO A 33 7.63 -5.10 12.33
C PRO A 33 7.14 -4.99 10.89
N GLU A 34 6.50 -6.03 10.42
CA GLU A 34 5.96 -6.02 9.06
C GLU A 34 4.89 -4.96 8.91
N LYS A 35 4.94 -4.19 7.84
CA LYS A 35 3.94 -3.19 7.51
C LYS A 35 3.59 -3.30 6.03
N VAL A 36 2.32 -3.23 5.73
CA VAL A 36 1.80 -3.40 4.37
C VAL A 36 1.26 -2.09 3.83
N MET A 37 1.60 -1.77 2.60
CA MET A 37 1.11 -0.60 1.89
C MET A 37 0.47 -1.05 0.57
N VAL A 38 -0.74 -0.59 0.31
CA VAL A 38 -1.43 -0.78 -0.96
C VAL A 38 -1.49 0.56 -1.68
N CYS A 39 -1.00 0.61 -2.90
CA CYS A 39 -1.01 1.83 -3.70
C CYS A 39 -2.30 1.91 -4.51
N LEU A 40 -3.14 2.88 -4.17
CA LEU A 40 -4.42 3.08 -4.83
C LEU A 40 -4.30 4.01 -6.03
N SER A 41 -5.01 3.66 -7.09
CA SER A 41 -5.24 4.54 -8.23
C SER A 41 -6.73 4.52 -8.58
N PRO A 42 -7.24 5.55 -9.29
CA PRO A 42 -8.66 5.60 -9.63
C PRO A 42 -9.08 4.64 -10.74
N ARG A 43 -8.24 3.69 -11.08
CA ARG A 43 -8.52 2.71 -12.15
C ARG A 43 -9.48 1.62 -11.69
N PRO A 44 -10.28 1.04 -12.59
CA PRO A 44 -11.14 -0.09 -12.24
C PRO A 44 -10.35 -1.29 -11.72
N GLY A 45 -10.91 -2.00 -10.76
CA GLY A 45 -10.32 -3.24 -10.24
C GLY A 45 -9.45 -3.08 -9.01
N ALA A 46 -9.29 -1.88 -8.47
CA ALA A 46 -8.49 -1.66 -7.28
C ALA A 46 -9.06 -2.34 -6.01
N GLU A 47 -10.33 -2.74 -6.03
CA GLU A 47 -10.91 -3.55 -4.95
C GLU A 47 -10.08 -4.84 -4.73
N ARG A 48 -9.59 -5.40 -5.82
CA ARG A 48 -8.75 -6.60 -5.76
C ARG A 48 -7.45 -6.33 -5.00
N LEU A 49 -6.85 -5.16 -5.22
CA LEU A 49 -5.65 -4.75 -4.49
C LEU A 49 -5.91 -4.65 -3.00
N LEU A 50 -7.02 -4.06 -2.63
CA LEU A 50 -7.40 -3.89 -1.23
C LEU A 50 -7.63 -5.23 -0.55
N ARG A 51 -8.25 -6.18 -1.23
CA ARG A 51 -8.46 -7.53 -0.71
C ARG A 51 -7.16 -8.30 -0.55
N VAL A 52 -6.24 -8.14 -1.50
CA VAL A 52 -4.90 -8.74 -1.41
C VAL A 52 -4.15 -8.14 -0.22
N GLY A 53 -4.16 -6.82 -0.07
CA GLY A 53 -3.54 -6.13 1.04
C GLY A 53 -4.10 -6.57 2.39
N ALA A 54 -5.41 -6.67 2.49
CA ALA A 54 -6.08 -7.15 3.71
C ALA A 54 -5.65 -8.57 4.08
N ARG A 55 -5.52 -9.46 3.10
CA ARG A 55 -5.07 -10.84 3.34
C ARG A 55 -3.63 -10.89 3.81
N ILE A 56 -2.75 -10.14 3.18
CA ILE A 56 -1.35 -10.08 3.58
C ILE A 56 -1.23 -9.54 5.00
N ALA A 57 -1.88 -8.42 5.29
CA ALA A 57 -1.87 -7.82 6.62
C ALA A 57 -2.45 -8.77 7.67
N GLY A 58 -3.48 -9.51 7.32
CA GLY A 58 -4.08 -10.52 8.19
C GLY A 58 -3.12 -11.67 8.51
N ARG A 59 -2.38 -12.15 7.53
CA ARG A 59 -1.37 -13.21 7.73
C ARG A 59 -0.21 -12.74 8.60
N LEU A 60 0.21 -11.51 8.41
CA LEU A 60 1.32 -10.93 9.16
C LEU A 60 0.89 -10.35 10.51
N ALA A 61 -0.41 -10.34 10.79
CA ALA A 61 -1.00 -9.75 11.99
C ALA A 61 -0.51 -8.32 12.22
N THR A 62 -0.54 -7.51 11.17
CA THR A 62 0.00 -6.16 11.20
C THR A 62 -1.00 -5.13 10.67
N ASN A 63 -0.70 -3.88 10.95
CA ASN A 63 -1.44 -2.75 10.39
C ASN A 63 -1.07 -2.59 8.91
N TRP A 64 -1.99 -2.00 8.16
CA TRP A 64 -1.75 -1.75 6.75
C TRP A 64 -2.35 -0.42 6.31
N TYR A 65 -1.81 0.08 5.22
CA TYR A 65 -2.14 1.39 4.70
C TYR A 65 -2.65 1.28 3.27
N ALA A 66 -3.70 2.02 2.97
CA ALA A 66 -4.14 2.27 1.60
C ALA A 66 -3.71 3.69 1.24
N VAL A 67 -2.76 3.81 0.34
CA VAL A 67 -2.08 5.07 0.03
C VAL A 67 -2.51 5.57 -1.33
N ARG A 68 -2.95 6.81 -1.36
CA ARG A 68 -3.32 7.54 -2.58
C ARG A 68 -2.41 8.75 -2.72
N VAL A 69 -1.96 9.03 -3.93
CA VAL A 69 -1.20 10.25 -4.21
C VAL A 69 -2.06 11.16 -5.08
N GLU A 70 -2.26 12.38 -4.60
CA GLU A 70 -2.92 13.45 -5.36
C GLU A 70 -1.88 14.39 -5.93
N SER A 71 -1.98 14.70 -7.21
CA SER A 71 -1.19 15.78 -7.80
C SER A 71 -1.80 17.12 -7.41
N PRO A 72 -0.97 18.14 -7.09
CA PRO A 72 -1.48 19.48 -6.82
C PRO A 72 -2.31 20.08 -7.95
N ASP A 73 -2.05 19.60 -9.17
CA ASP A 73 -2.75 20.06 -10.36
C ASP A 73 -4.11 19.36 -10.56
N GLU A 74 -4.32 18.21 -9.90
CA GLU A 74 -5.59 17.47 -9.95
C GLU A 74 -6.68 18.13 -9.09
N ASP A 75 -6.32 18.96 -8.16
CA ASP A 75 -7.27 19.73 -7.34
C ASP A 75 -8.05 20.74 -8.19
N SER A 76 -7.65 20.93 -9.41
CA SER A 76 -8.26 21.88 -10.30
C SER A 76 -9.17 21.20 -11.32
N ARG A 77 -10.44 21.06 -10.94
CA ARG A 77 -11.59 21.22 -11.85
C ARG A 77 -11.73 20.32 -13.07
N HIS A 78 -10.82 19.41 -13.32
CA HIS A 78 -10.82 18.59 -14.54
C HIS A 78 -10.73 17.09 -14.28
N GLY A 79 -10.86 16.67 -13.02
CA GLY A 79 -10.95 15.27 -12.69
C GLY A 79 -12.22 14.64 -13.24
N ASP A 80 -12.10 13.48 -13.82
CA ASP A 80 -13.26 12.69 -14.23
C ASP A 80 -14.10 12.40 -12.98
N PRO A 81 -15.40 12.79 -12.97
CA PRO A 81 -16.27 12.50 -11.84
C PRO A 81 -16.36 11.02 -11.51
N GLU A 82 -16.24 10.15 -12.50
CA GLU A 82 -16.25 8.70 -12.30
C GLU A 82 -14.99 8.23 -11.53
N GLU A 83 -13.84 8.80 -11.85
CA GLU A 83 -12.59 8.49 -11.14
C GLU A 83 -12.64 8.96 -9.68
N TYR A 84 -13.18 10.14 -9.45
CA TYR A 84 -13.36 10.67 -8.11
C TYR A 84 -14.28 9.78 -7.27
N GLN A 85 -15.42 9.42 -7.83
CA GLN A 85 -16.40 8.56 -7.16
C GLN A 85 -15.80 7.18 -6.87
N ARG A 86 -15.08 6.63 -7.84
CA ARG A 86 -14.40 5.34 -7.70
C ARG A 86 -13.37 5.38 -6.57
N MET A 87 -12.59 6.45 -6.50
CA MET A 87 -11.60 6.62 -5.44
C MET A 87 -12.26 6.73 -4.07
N GLU A 88 -13.37 7.41 -3.95
CA GLU A 88 -14.16 7.49 -2.72
C GLU A 88 -14.63 6.10 -2.26
N GLU A 89 -15.11 5.29 -3.20
CA GLU A 89 -15.53 3.92 -2.91
C GLU A 89 -14.35 3.05 -2.45
N TYR A 90 -13.20 3.18 -3.09
CA TYR A 90 -11.99 2.46 -2.69
C TYR A 90 -11.51 2.83 -1.30
N GLN A 91 -11.53 4.09 -0.97
CA GLN A 91 -11.15 4.55 0.37
C GLN A 91 -12.10 4.01 1.44
N ARG A 92 -13.39 3.99 1.14
CA ARG A 92 -14.40 3.42 2.03
C ARG A 92 -14.17 1.93 2.24
N LEU A 93 -13.97 1.19 1.16
CA LEU A 93 -13.68 -0.25 1.23
C LEU A 93 -12.40 -0.51 2.02
N ALA A 94 -11.37 0.30 1.81
CA ALA A 94 -10.11 0.17 2.55
C ALA A 94 -10.34 0.29 4.06
N ARG A 95 -11.10 1.29 4.49
CA ARG A 95 -11.44 1.47 5.90
C ARG A 95 -12.25 0.30 6.44
N ASP A 96 -13.21 -0.19 5.67
CA ASP A 96 -14.04 -1.34 6.05
C ASP A 96 -13.20 -2.61 6.22
N LEU A 97 -12.12 -2.74 5.43
CA LEU A 97 -11.19 -3.86 5.54
C LEU A 97 -10.13 -3.67 6.62
N GLY A 98 -10.14 -2.54 7.30
CA GLY A 98 -9.22 -2.26 8.40
C GLY A 98 -7.95 -1.52 8.03
N ALA A 99 -7.86 -0.95 6.84
CA ALA A 99 -6.73 -0.16 6.43
C ALA A 99 -6.81 1.26 6.97
N GLN A 100 -5.66 1.86 7.19
CA GLN A 100 -5.53 3.29 7.39
C GLN A 100 -5.36 3.96 6.02
N VAL A 101 -6.26 4.86 5.69
CA VAL A 101 -6.21 5.58 4.41
C VAL A 101 -5.28 6.78 4.54
N ILE A 102 -4.30 6.85 3.64
CA ILE A 102 -3.31 7.93 3.60
C ILE A 102 -3.41 8.64 2.25
N VAL A 103 -3.55 9.94 2.30
CA VAL A 103 -3.55 10.79 1.10
C VAL A 103 -2.27 11.62 1.10
N LEU A 104 -1.44 11.41 0.09
CA LEU A 104 -0.20 12.16 -0.11
C LEU A 104 -0.41 13.16 -1.24
N LYS A 105 0.24 14.32 -1.13
CA LYS A 105 0.20 15.35 -2.17
C LYS A 105 1.60 15.55 -2.73
N ASP A 106 1.82 15.21 -3.98
CA ASP A 106 3.09 15.38 -4.66
C ASP A 106 2.87 15.38 -6.17
N LYS A 107 3.67 16.14 -6.87
CA LYS A 107 3.68 16.13 -8.34
C LYS A 107 4.20 14.80 -8.89
N ASN A 108 5.09 14.15 -8.15
CA ASN A 108 5.69 12.89 -8.54
C ASN A 108 5.17 11.77 -7.67
N VAL A 109 4.37 10.88 -8.26
CA VAL A 109 3.75 9.76 -7.54
C VAL A 109 4.80 8.82 -6.97
N ALA A 110 5.84 8.51 -7.74
CA ALA A 110 6.90 7.61 -7.30
C ALA A 110 7.65 8.17 -6.08
N ASP A 111 8.01 9.45 -6.12
CA ASP A 111 8.71 10.09 -5.00
C ASP A 111 7.88 10.04 -3.72
N ALA A 112 6.59 10.34 -3.82
CA ALA A 112 5.69 10.32 -2.68
C ALA A 112 5.59 8.93 -2.04
N LEU A 113 5.43 7.91 -2.87
CA LEU A 113 5.31 6.53 -2.39
C LEU A 113 6.61 6.03 -1.78
N ILE A 114 7.74 6.34 -2.39
CA ILE A 114 9.07 5.95 -1.89
C ILE A 114 9.33 6.60 -0.54
N GLU A 115 9.09 7.90 -0.44
CA GLU A 115 9.27 8.64 0.80
C GLU A 115 8.39 8.08 1.93
N PHE A 116 7.12 7.85 1.65
CA PHE A 116 6.19 7.26 2.61
C PHE A 116 6.65 5.88 3.07
N ALA A 117 7.04 5.03 2.13
CA ALA A 117 7.50 3.68 2.43
C ALA A 117 8.74 3.68 3.32
N GLN A 118 9.67 4.60 3.07
CA GLN A 118 10.88 4.74 3.88
C GLN A 118 10.58 5.27 5.27
N GLN A 119 9.75 6.30 5.37
CA GLN A 119 9.39 6.92 6.65
C GLN A 119 8.63 5.96 7.56
N GLU A 120 7.72 5.18 7.00
CA GLU A 120 6.89 4.26 7.76
C GLU A 120 7.51 2.88 7.95
N GLY A 121 8.62 2.60 7.30
CA GLY A 121 9.24 1.28 7.37
C GLY A 121 8.40 0.19 6.74
N ILE A 122 7.84 0.46 5.57
CA ILE A 122 6.98 -0.49 4.85
C ILE A 122 7.82 -1.67 4.38
N SER A 123 7.37 -2.89 4.68
CA SER A 123 8.03 -4.13 4.28
C SER A 123 7.34 -4.86 3.12
N HIS A 124 6.07 -4.56 2.89
CA HIS A 124 5.29 -5.16 1.80
C HIS A 124 4.52 -4.07 1.06
N VAL A 125 4.67 -4.05 -0.25
CA VAL A 125 4.00 -3.07 -1.12
C VAL A 125 3.20 -3.80 -2.18
N VAL A 126 1.95 -3.41 -2.36
CA VAL A 126 1.06 -3.97 -3.37
C VAL A 126 0.74 -2.90 -4.40
N PHE A 127 1.11 -3.15 -5.63
CA PHE A 127 0.78 -2.31 -6.78
C PHE A 127 -0.23 -2.99 -7.69
N GLY A 128 -1.06 -2.19 -8.32
CA GLY A 128 -1.92 -2.66 -9.40
C GLY A 128 -1.27 -2.44 -10.76
N GLN A 129 -1.46 -3.40 -11.65
CA GLN A 129 -1.02 -3.29 -13.03
C GLN A 129 -2.20 -3.55 -13.95
N SER A 130 -2.56 -2.57 -14.76
CA SER A 130 -3.55 -2.70 -15.83
C SER A 130 -2.84 -2.84 -17.17
N ALA A 131 -3.59 -3.28 -18.20
CA ALA A 131 -3.07 -3.32 -19.56
C ALA A 131 -2.58 -1.93 -20.02
N ARG A 132 -3.23 -0.89 -19.56
CA ARG A 132 -2.85 0.50 -19.86
C ARG A 132 -1.53 0.88 -19.20
N SER A 133 -1.29 0.38 -17.98
CA SER A 133 -0.02 0.61 -17.28
C SER A 133 1.17 -0.01 -18.01
N ARG A 134 0.96 -1.12 -18.70
CA ARG A 134 2.03 -1.75 -19.49
C ARG A 134 2.50 -0.88 -20.63
N LEU A 135 1.59 -0.16 -21.27
CA LEU A 135 1.95 0.80 -22.30
C LEU A 135 2.71 2.00 -21.73
N ASP A 136 2.28 2.48 -20.56
CA ASP A 136 2.95 3.58 -19.88
C ASP A 136 4.37 3.19 -19.46
N ILE A 137 4.60 1.94 -19.05
CA ILE A 137 5.91 1.40 -18.70
C ILE A 137 6.87 1.50 -19.90
N LEU A 138 6.40 1.16 -21.09
CA LEU A 138 7.21 1.21 -22.30
C LEU A 138 7.54 2.64 -22.73
N LEU A 139 6.69 3.60 -22.42
CA LEU A 139 6.81 4.99 -22.90
C LEU A 139 7.52 5.92 -21.92
N ARG A 140 7.40 5.70 -20.61
CA ARG A 140 7.82 6.68 -19.60
C ARG A 140 8.57 6.09 -18.39
N GLY A 141 8.84 4.79 -18.41
CA GLY A 141 9.20 4.11 -17.17
C GLY A 141 8.00 4.04 -16.23
N SER A 142 7.98 3.12 -15.31
CA SER A 142 6.85 2.97 -14.40
C SER A 142 7.22 3.43 -12.99
N VAL A 143 6.20 3.86 -12.25
CA VAL A 143 6.30 4.12 -10.82
C VAL A 143 6.84 2.88 -10.11
N ILE A 144 6.39 1.70 -10.52
CA ILE A 144 6.83 0.42 -9.96
C ILE A 144 8.32 0.21 -10.18
N ASN A 145 8.82 0.43 -11.39
CA ASN A 145 10.25 0.27 -11.70
C ASN A 145 11.12 1.20 -10.88
N ARG A 146 10.70 2.44 -10.74
CA ARG A 146 11.43 3.41 -9.93
C ARG A 146 11.40 3.04 -8.45
N PHE A 147 10.25 2.60 -7.96
CA PHE A 147 10.11 2.12 -6.60
C PHE A 147 11.05 0.94 -6.33
N LEU A 148 11.08 -0.04 -7.24
CA LEU A 148 11.95 -1.22 -7.13
C LEU A 148 13.44 -0.84 -7.16
N ALA A 149 13.81 0.20 -7.89
CA ALA A 149 15.19 0.65 -7.96
C ALA A 149 15.68 1.27 -6.66
N GLU A 150 14.81 1.95 -5.94
CA GLU A 150 15.18 2.71 -4.73
C GLU A 150 14.84 1.98 -3.42
N ILE A 151 13.82 1.15 -3.40
CA ILE A 151 13.41 0.39 -2.21
C ILE A 151 13.92 -1.05 -2.34
N ARG A 152 14.90 -1.39 -1.50
CA ARG A 152 15.55 -2.72 -1.54
C ARG A 152 15.06 -3.66 -0.46
N ASP A 153 14.49 -3.12 0.61
CA ASP A 153 14.15 -3.89 1.81
C ASP A 153 12.67 -4.25 1.90
N ALA A 154 11.93 -4.10 0.81
CA ALA A 154 10.51 -4.39 0.78
C ALA A 154 10.17 -5.43 -0.28
N THR A 155 9.23 -6.28 0.05
CA THR A 155 8.61 -7.18 -0.91
C THR A 155 7.59 -6.40 -1.72
N VAL A 156 7.69 -6.48 -3.04
CA VAL A 156 6.76 -5.78 -3.94
C VAL A 156 5.94 -6.81 -4.68
N GLN A 157 4.63 -6.69 -4.56
CA GLN A 157 3.69 -7.55 -5.27
C GLN A 157 2.90 -6.72 -6.28
N VAL A 158 2.87 -7.18 -7.51
CA VAL A 158 2.12 -6.55 -8.58
C VAL A 158 0.90 -7.41 -8.90
N VAL A 159 -0.28 -6.82 -8.78
CA VAL A 159 -1.54 -7.53 -8.97
C VAL A 159 -2.22 -7.03 -10.22
N PRO A 160 -2.59 -7.92 -11.16
CA PRO A 160 -3.36 -7.51 -12.32
C PRO A 160 -4.71 -6.93 -11.90
N ILE A 161 -5.00 -5.73 -12.38
CA ILE A 161 -6.28 -5.07 -12.16
C ILE A 161 -6.84 -4.60 -13.49
N GLY A 162 -8.12 -4.26 -13.46
CA GLY A 162 -8.75 -3.71 -14.63
C GLY A 162 -8.69 -4.73 -15.75
N LYS A 163 -9.51 -5.71 -15.69
CA LYS A 163 -9.76 -6.48 -16.89
C LYS A 163 -10.01 -5.48 -17.98
N GLY A 164 -8.96 -5.17 -18.74
CA GLY A 164 -9.19 -4.58 -20.01
C GLY A 164 -10.31 -5.39 -20.58
N LYS A 165 -11.45 -4.77 -20.75
CA LYS A 165 -12.52 -5.43 -21.47
C LYS A 165 -11.91 -5.99 -22.72
N ARG A 166 -12.07 -7.26 -22.83
CA ARG A 166 -11.82 -7.90 -24.09
C ARG A 166 -12.32 -7.09 -25.26
#